data_449db57c92a845b5746e5095e0f1c44e
#
_entry.id   449db57c92a845b5746e5095e0f1c44e
#
_cell.length_a   1.000
_cell.length_b   1.000
_cell.length_c   1.000
_cell.angle_alpha   90.00
_cell.angle_beta   90.00
_cell.angle_gamma   90.00
#
_symmetry.space_group_name_H-M   'P 1'
#
loop_
_entity.id
_entity.type
_entity.pdbx_description
1 polymer ?
#
loop_
_entity_poly.entity_id
_entity_poly.type
_entity_poly.pdbx_seq_one_letter_code
_entity_poly.pdbx_strand_id
1 'polypeptide(L)'
;MKFADLISDVFLNLTRKKMRTALTMVGVVIGALAVVTTVSLGHGLSAFLDQQVRAVANPLTVEAWPKKGGSPDKVARGMFKSIGKAPQEIKKDKEDEFMGALEIKTVEDEMMKKLKQIEGVDRVRPKVFVLARSFQLNGDPREFDAIVVPWIDAGPQVLSKGSVFSDDNATECIVSEAYLESLRTINRTDPIWKDVPEEEIKALEGIVDPKDLIGKTITIRVVKHPMLALAGQGNMDMSAFDDLRGLLFLLRNPPQDFQLFLTELFLKLRELQNSEAIKAMSESEEEPIAFEAKVVGIAKKGLLTNIIYVPDEFAAEMGRVLFDNPEMYTEKNWGMGVVLLAKDKADVQRIKTEVKEMGFRAHTMEDIIGKLHAFFATLQSVLVIFGGIAFFVATFSIVNTLLMAVMERKREIGVLQALGAPRAHIMKIFASEAAAIGLLGGILGALAGWLLIQGGNAFAHYKWGHIIASADIFVMPVWLVPALLIFTTLLGLGAGVYPAYRASRLDPVAALRYE
;
A
#
# COMPACT_ATOMS: atom_id res chain seq x y z
N MET A 1 39.57 27.77 -27.13
CA MET A 1 39.31 27.85 -25.68
C MET A 1 39.43 26.46 -25.09
N LYS A 2 40.24 26.30 -24.05
CA LYS A 2 40.30 25.02 -23.31
C LYS A 2 38.99 24.85 -22.55
N PHE A 3 38.58 23.61 -22.30
CA PHE A 3 37.32 23.30 -21.59
C PHE A 3 37.26 23.95 -20.19
N ALA A 4 38.43 24.09 -19.53
CA ALA A 4 38.57 24.78 -18.26
C ALA A 4 38.23 26.28 -18.31
N ASP A 5 38.60 26.98 -19.42
CA ASP A 5 38.28 28.40 -19.60
C ASP A 5 36.77 28.61 -19.74
N LEU A 6 36.07 27.68 -20.45
CA LEU A 6 34.65 27.74 -20.63
C LEU A 6 33.90 27.57 -19.29
N ILE A 7 34.34 26.62 -18.43
CA ILE A 7 33.74 26.42 -17.10
C ILE A 7 33.96 27.66 -16.23
N SER A 8 35.16 28.25 -16.23
CA SER A 8 35.47 29.46 -15.46
C SER A 8 34.56 30.62 -15.86
N ASP A 9 34.40 30.85 -17.18
CA ASP A 9 33.55 31.91 -17.71
C ASP A 9 32.07 31.71 -17.35
N VAL A 10 31.56 30.47 -17.44
CA VAL A 10 30.19 30.11 -17.04
C VAL A 10 29.98 30.41 -15.56
N PHE A 11 30.91 30.00 -14.70
CA PHE A 11 30.81 30.21 -13.25
C PHE A 11 30.84 31.71 -12.88
N LEU A 12 31.75 32.49 -13.50
CA LEU A 12 31.81 33.94 -13.31
C LEU A 12 30.52 34.63 -13.77
N ASN A 13 29.93 34.18 -14.88
CA ASN A 13 28.70 34.76 -15.40
C ASN A 13 27.50 34.45 -14.50
N LEU A 14 27.38 33.23 -13.96
CA LEU A 14 26.33 32.84 -13.03
C LEU A 14 26.41 33.63 -11.72
N THR A 15 27.61 33.97 -11.25
CA THR A 15 27.82 34.74 -10.01
C THR A 15 27.59 36.24 -10.14
N ARG A 16 27.64 36.82 -11.35
CA ARG A 16 27.41 38.26 -11.58
C ARG A 16 25.99 38.72 -11.28
N LYS A 17 24.96 37.85 -11.47
CA LYS A 17 23.54 38.17 -11.22
C LYS A 17 22.85 37.10 -10.37
N LYS A 18 23.33 36.91 -9.15
CA LYS A 18 22.97 35.84 -8.20
C LYS A 18 21.45 35.66 -8.03
N MET A 19 20.71 36.77 -7.85
CA MET A 19 19.26 36.68 -7.59
C MET A 19 18.49 36.13 -8.80
N ARG A 20 18.82 36.53 -10.02
CA ARG A 20 18.12 36.05 -11.22
C ARG A 20 18.41 34.57 -11.47
N THR A 21 19.69 34.20 -11.40
CA THR A 21 20.15 32.81 -11.57
C THR A 21 19.53 31.90 -10.49
N ALA A 22 19.51 32.36 -9.23
CA ALA A 22 18.88 31.63 -8.15
C ALA A 22 17.37 31.40 -8.40
N LEU A 23 16.65 32.47 -8.81
CA LEU A 23 15.21 32.35 -9.08
C LEU A 23 14.92 31.39 -10.25
N THR A 24 15.77 31.40 -11.27
CA THR A 24 15.65 30.46 -12.40
C THR A 24 15.93 29.03 -11.98
N MET A 25 16.96 28.81 -11.13
CA MET A 25 17.27 27.47 -10.59
C MET A 25 16.17 26.94 -9.70
N VAL A 26 15.45 27.77 -8.95
CA VAL A 26 14.35 27.34 -8.05
C VAL A 26 13.31 26.48 -8.80
N GLY A 27 12.94 26.86 -10.02
CA GLY A 27 12.02 26.07 -10.83
C GLY A 27 12.55 24.66 -11.14
N VAL A 28 13.85 24.57 -11.51
CA VAL A 28 14.50 23.27 -11.77
C VAL A 28 14.65 22.46 -10.48
N VAL A 29 15.00 23.12 -9.37
CA VAL A 29 15.11 22.50 -8.03
C VAL A 29 13.78 21.90 -7.60
N ILE A 30 12.67 22.62 -7.72
CA ILE A 30 11.33 22.13 -7.36
C ILE A 30 10.94 20.93 -8.23
N GLY A 31 11.17 21.00 -9.55
CA GLY A 31 10.90 19.88 -10.44
C GLY A 31 11.74 18.64 -10.10
N ALA A 32 13.04 18.83 -9.86
CA ALA A 32 13.96 17.77 -9.49
C ALA A 32 13.60 17.16 -8.13
N LEU A 33 13.30 17.98 -7.12
CA LEU A 33 12.84 17.55 -5.81
C LEU A 33 11.54 16.72 -5.90
N ALA A 34 10.56 17.20 -6.68
CA ALA A 34 9.31 16.48 -6.88
C ALA A 34 9.53 15.10 -7.50
N VAL A 35 10.38 14.99 -8.52
CA VAL A 35 10.71 13.71 -9.16
C VAL A 35 11.45 12.79 -8.20
N VAL A 36 12.46 13.29 -7.48
CA VAL A 36 13.25 12.49 -6.53
C VAL A 36 12.37 11.92 -5.43
N THR A 37 11.54 12.76 -4.81
CA THR A 37 10.66 12.31 -3.71
C THR A 37 9.60 11.33 -4.20
N THR A 38 8.99 11.59 -5.35
CA THR A 38 7.94 10.73 -5.92
C THR A 38 8.47 9.36 -6.31
N VAL A 39 9.59 9.31 -7.04
CA VAL A 39 10.18 8.03 -7.46
C VAL A 39 10.68 7.25 -6.27
N SER A 40 11.29 7.91 -5.29
CA SER A 40 11.79 7.24 -4.07
C SER A 40 10.66 6.72 -3.20
N LEU A 41 9.54 7.45 -3.08
CA LEU A 41 8.34 6.99 -2.38
C LEU A 41 7.75 5.75 -3.08
N GLY A 42 7.57 5.82 -4.39
CA GLY A 42 7.00 4.70 -5.15
C GLY A 42 7.86 3.44 -5.06
N HIS A 43 9.18 3.59 -5.16
CA HIS A 43 10.12 2.47 -5.06
C HIS A 43 10.17 1.90 -3.64
N GLY A 44 10.27 2.76 -2.62
CA GLY A 44 10.31 2.34 -1.22
C GLY A 44 9.01 1.66 -0.77
N LEU A 45 7.87 2.25 -1.11
CA LEU A 45 6.57 1.69 -0.74
C LEU A 45 6.29 0.35 -1.45
N SER A 46 6.69 0.21 -2.73
CA SER A 46 6.60 -1.08 -3.42
C SER A 46 7.48 -2.14 -2.75
N ALA A 47 8.72 -1.81 -2.42
CA ALA A 47 9.64 -2.72 -1.73
C ALA A 47 9.13 -3.09 -0.33
N PHE A 48 8.61 -2.11 0.42
CA PHE A 48 8.00 -2.32 1.73
C PHE A 48 6.82 -3.29 1.65
N LEU A 49 5.89 -3.06 0.72
CA LEU A 49 4.72 -3.93 0.56
C LEU A 49 5.12 -5.35 0.13
N ASP A 50 6.06 -5.49 -0.81
CA ASP A 50 6.57 -6.80 -1.21
C ASP A 50 7.14 -7.56 -0.01
N GLN A 51 7.94 -6.89 0.80
CA GLN A 51 8.51 -7.49 2.01
C GLN A 51 7.44 -7.88 3.02
N GLN A 52 6.49 -6.99 3.31
CA GLN A 52 5.43 -7.22 4.30
C GLN A 52 4.45 -8.31 3.87
N VAL A 53 4.00 -8.26 2.62
CA VAL A 53 3.04 -9.24 2.11
C VAL A 53 3.69 -10.63 2.00
N ARG A 54 4.93 -10.72 1.50
CA ARG A 54 5.67 -12.00 1.44
C ARG A 54 6.05 -12.54 2.82
N ALA A 55 6.13 -11.69 3.83
CA ALA A 55 6.44 -12.12 5.20
C ALA A 55 5.26 -12.82 5.89
N VAL A 56 4.02 -12.51 5.52
CA VAL A 56 2.81 -12.99 6.22
C VAL A 56 1.96 -13.97 5.42
N ALA A 57 2.20 -14.14 4.14
CA ALA A 57 1.37 -14.97 3.28
C ALA A 57 2.15 -16.06 2.54
N ASN A 58 1.51 -17.20 2.37
CA ASN A 58 2.10 -18.35 1.69
C ASN A 58 2.12 -18.14 0.16
N PRO A 59 3.30 -18.09 -0.49
CA PRO A 59 3.39 -17.89 -1.93
C PRO A 59 2.95 -19.10 -2.77
N LEU A 60 2.70 -20.24 -2.14
CA LEU A 60 2.27 -21.48 -2.79
C LEU A 60 0.75 -21.64 -2.81
N THR A 61 -0.01 -20.71 -2.23
CA THR A 61 -1.46 -20.83 -2.16
C THR A 61 -2.17 -20.21 -3.36
N VAL A 62 -3.22 -20.91 -3.79
CA VAL A 62 -4.21 -20.42 -4.74
C VAL A 62 -5.55 -20.41 -4.02
N GLU A 63 -6.08 -19.23 -3.77
CA GLU A 63 -7.40 -19.06 -3.18
C GLU A 63 -8.47 -19.08 -4.28
N ALA A 64 -9.55 -19.83 -4.07
CA ALA A 64 -10.59 -20.01 -5.06
C ALA A 64 -11.99 -19.87 -4.46
N TRP A 65 -12.86 -19.13 -5.18
CA TRP A 65 -14.27 -18.94 -4.81
C TRP A 65 -15.17 -19.25 -6.02
N PRO A 66 -16.37 -19.82 -5.81
CA PRO A 66 -17.32 -20.06 -6.88
C PRO A 66 -17.63 -18.79 -7.70
N LYS A 67 -17.75 -18.90 -9.03
CA LYS A 67 -17.99 -17.76 -9.92
C LYS A 67 -19.40 -17.18 -9.80
N LYS A 68 -20.37 -18.03 -9.49
CA LYS A 68 -21.76 -17.66 -9.20
C LYS A 68 -21.93 -17.60 -7.70
N GLY A 69 -21.91 -16.42 -7.12
CA GLY A 69 -21.98 -16.11 -5.70
C GLY A 69 -21.23 -14.82 -5.43
N GLY A 70 -21.66 -14.07 -4.45
CA GLY A 70 -21.09 -12.79 -4.11
C GLY A 70 -19.59 -12.91 -3.82
N SER A 71 -18.77 -12.27 -4.63
CA SER A 71 -17.39 -12.05 -4.22
C SER A 71 -17.26 -10.64 -3.67
N PRO A 72 -16.51 -10.46 -2.58
CA PRO A 72 -16.19 -9.12 -2.07
C PRO A 72 -15.68 -8.16 -3.15
N ASP A 73 -15.01 -8.70 -4.18
CA ASP A 73 -14.51 -7.97 -5.34
C ASP A 73 -15.63 -7.40 -6.25
N LYS A 74 -16.81 -8.05 -6.35
CA LYS A 74 -17.93 -7.51 -7.14
C LYS A 74 -18.61 -6.36 -6.41
N VAL A 75 -18.76 -6.50 -5.12
CA VAL A 75 -19.32 -5.43 -4.26
C VAL A 75 -18.39 -4.22 -4.29
N ALA A 76 -17.09 -4.42 -4.07
CA ALA A 76 -16.10 -3.36 -4.14
C ALA A 76 -16.01 -2.71 -5.54
N ARG A 77 -15.97 -3.50 -6.64
CA ARG A 77 -15.95 -2.95 -8.01
C ARG A 77 -17.26 -2.24 -8.37
N GLY A 78 -18.40 -2.70 -7.87
CA GLY A 78 -19.67 -2.00 -8.01
C GLY A 78 -19.63 -0.61 -7.39
N MET A 79 -19.05 -0.51 -6.18
CA MET A 79 -18.84 0.76 -5.49
C MET A 79 -17.91 1.71 -6.26
N PHE A 80 -16.77 1.23 -6.76
CA PHE A 80 -15.79 2.07 -7.47
C PHE A 80 -16.19 2.41 -8.91
N LYS A 81 -17.01 1.59 -9.57
CA LYS A 81 -17.38 1.78 -10.98
C LYS A 81 -18.42 2.88 -11.20
N SER A 82 -19.11 3.30 -10.16
CA SER A 82 -20.14 4.34 -10.18
C SER A 82 -19.63 5.74 -9.78
N ILE A 83 -18.41 5.84 -9.27
CA ILE A 83 -17.82 7.14 -8.92
C ILE A 83 -17.65 7.98 -10.21
N GLY A 84 -18.32 9.13 -10.27
CA GLY A 84 -18.23 10.09 -11.38
C GLY A 84 -19.14 9.80 -12.58
N LYS A 85 -20.10 8.87 -12.48
CA LYS A 85 -21.12 8.65 -13.53
C LYS A 85 -22.47 9.25 -13.14
N ALA A 86 -23.17 9.81 -14.12
CA ALA A 86 -24.53 10.28 -13.94
C ALA A 86 -25.47 9.13 -13.49
N PRO A 87 -26.51 9.42 -12.68
CA PRO A 87 -27.49 8.44 -12.26
C PRO A 87 -28.11 7.73 -13.45
N GLN A 88 -28.08 6.39 -13.45
CA GLN A 88 -28.73 5.58 -14.48
C GLN A 88 -29.95 4.90 -13.88
N GLU A 89 -31.01 4.80 -14.67
CA GLU A 89 -32.23 4.07 -14.30
C GLU A 89 -31.89 2.59 -13.95
N ILE A 90 -32.30 2.14 -12.77
CA ILE A 90 -32.10 0.77 -12.33
C ILE A 90 -33.22 -0.08 -12.95
N LYS A 91 -32.86 -0.89 -13.94
CA LYS A 91 -33.77 -1.93 -14.44
C LYS A 91 -33.84 -3.07 -13.42
N LYS A 92 -35.03 -3.65 -13.24
CA LYS A 92 -35.31 -4.77 -12.30
C LYS A 92 -34.32 -5.92 -12.43
N ASP A 93 -33.90 -6.24 -13.67
CA ASP A 93 -32.92 -7.29 -13.96
C ASP A 93 -31.53 -7.07 -13.34
N LYS A 94 -31.17 -5.80 -13.00
CA LYS A 94 -29.90 -5.47 -12.32
C LYS A 94 -30.00 -5.54 -10.80
N GLU A 95 -31.20 -5.45 -10.26
CA GLU A 95 -31.46 -5.64 -8.84
C GLU A 95 -31.28 -7.12 -8.47
N ASP A 96 -31.82 -8.03 -9.32
CA ASP A 96 -31.61 -9.47 -9.19
C ASP A 96 -30.14 -9.88 -9.38
N GLU A 97 -29.41 -9.20 -10.28
CA GLU A 97 -27.97 -9.44 -10.46
C GLU A 97 -27.15 -8.98 -9.24
N PHE A 98 -27.57 -7.92 -8.56
CA PHE A 98 -26.92 -7.45 -7.32
C PHE A 98 -27.27 -8.37 -6.14
N MET A 99 -28.51 -8.76 -5.99
CA MET A 99 -28.95 -9.68 -4.95
C MET A 99 -28.33 -11.08 -5.14
N GLY A 100 -28.27 -11.59 -6.37
CA GLY A 100 -27.55 -12.83 -6.70
C GLY A 100 -26.03 -12.72 -6.49
N ALA A 101 -25.48 -11.52 -6.38
CA ALA A 101 -24.08 -11.30 -6.02
C ALA A 101 -23.82 -11.41 -4.51
N LEU A 102 -24.85 -11.29 -3.68
CA LEU A 102 -24.81 -11.47 -2.23
C LEU A 102 -25.18 -12.91 -1.80
N GLU A 103 -25.70 -13.73 -2.74
CA GLU A 103 -25.96 -15.13 -2.47
C GLU A 103 -24.65 -15.88 -2.19
N ILE A 104 -24.49 -16.34 -0.96
CA ILE A 104 -23.33 -17.10 -0.50
C ILE A 104 -23.51 -18.53 -0.99
N LYS A 105 -22.77 -18.91 -2.04
CA LYS A 105 -22.69 -20.30 -2.48
C LYS A 105 -21.52 -21.00 -1.84
N THR A 106 -21.80 -22.13 -1.25
CA THR A 106 -20.80 -23.05 -0.74
C THR A 106 -20.18 -23.88 -1.87
N VAL A 107 -18.99 -24.37 -1.65
CA VAL A 107 -18.31 -25.26 -2.61
C VAL A 107 -18.90 -26.66 -2.50
N GLU A 108 -19.36 -27.21 -3.62
CA GLU A 108 -19.95 -28.56 -3.67
C GLU A 108 -18.86 -29.64 -3.58
N ASP A 109 -19.20 -30.79 -2.96
CA ASP A 109 -18.25 -31.89 -2.74
C ASP A 109 -17.68 -32.47 -4.06
N GLU A 110 -18.50 -32.55 -5.12
CA GLU A 110 -18.06 -33.00 -6.45
C GLU A 110 -16.96 -32.07 -7.03
N MET A 111 -17.10 -30.78 -6.79
CA MET A 111 -16.14 -29.77 -7.21
C MET A 111 -14.82 -29.91 -6.43
N MET A 112 -14.90 -30.17 -5.12
CA MET A 112 -13.73 -30.43 -4.28
C MET A 112 -12.95 -31.66 -4.73
N LYS A 113 -13.62 -32.73 -5.14
CA LYS A 113 -12.96 -33.93 -5.69
C LYS A 113 -12.16 -33.59 -6.95
N LYS A 114 -12.71 -32.77 -7.83
CA LYS A 114 -12.02 -32.30 -9.04
C LYS A 114 -10.80 -31.43 -8.70
N LEU A 115 -10.93 -30.51 -7.73
CA LEU A 115 -9.81 -29.65 -7.31
C LEU A 115 -8.63 -30.44 -6.70
N LYS A 116 -8.94 -31.51 -5.95
CA LYS A 116 -7.91 -32.41 -5.37
C LYS A 116 -7.15 -33.21 -6.45
N GLN A 117 -7.69 -33.38 -7.65
CA GLN A 117 -7.10 -34.15 -8.75
C GLN A 117 -6.20 -33.30 -9.66
N ILE A 118 -6.15 -31.99 -9.48
CA ILE A 118 -5.30 -31.09 -10.26
C ILE A 118 -3.84 -31.45 -10.01
N GLU A 119 -3.09 -31.67 -11.09
CA GLU A 119 -1.68 -31.96 -11.02
C GLU A 119 -0.89 -30.83 -10.34
N GLY A 120 0.04 -31.15 -9.44
CA GLY A 120 0.84 -30.17 -8.70
C GLY A 120 0.15 -29.59 -7.46
N VAL A 121 -1.09 -29.96 -7.18
CA VAL A 121 -1.75 -29.64 -5.90
C VAL A 121 -1.24 -30.62 -4.84
N ASP A 122 -0.80 -30.10 -3.70
CA ASP A 122 -0.44 -30.87 -2.51
C ASP A 122 -1.64 -31.10 -1.62
N ARG A 123 -2.34 -30.04 -1.27
CA ARG A 123 -3.53 -30.07 -0.39
C ARG A 123 -4.59 -29.08 -0.85
N VAL A 124 -5.86 -29.42 -0.56
CA VAL A 124 -7.01 -28.52 -0.71
C VAL A 124 -7.74 -28.46 0.63
N ARG A 125 -7.96 -27.26 1.13
CA ARG A 125 -8.63 -26.98 2.40
C ARG A 125 -9.74 -25.95 2.20
N PRO A 126 -10.78 -25.94 3.04
CA PRO A 126 -11.74 -24.85 3.05
C PRO A 126 -11.04 -23.52 3.41
N LYS A 127 -11.48 -22.42 2.83
CA LYS A 127 -11.04 -21.09 3.24
C LYS A 127 -11.78 -20.72 4.52
N VAL A 128 -11.10 -20.87 5.64
CA VAL A 128 -11.65 -20.62 6.95
C VAL A 128 -11.51 -19.15 7.32
N PHE A 129 -12.56 -18.56 7.87
CA PHE A 129 -12.56 -17.24 8.47
C PHE A 129 -12.83 -17.35 9.96
N VAL A 130 -11.98 -16.75 10.77
CA VAL A 130 -12.15 -16.65 12.22
C VAL A 130 -12.04 -15.19 12.63
N LEU A 131 -13.09 -14.67 13.24
CA LEU A 131 -13.09 -13.36 13.89
C LEU A 131 -13.07 -13.61 15.40
N ALA A 132 -11.89 -13.56 16.00
CA ALA A 132 -11.78 -13.60 17.44
C ALA A 132 -12.20 -12.24 18.01
N ARG A 133 -12.97 -12.27 19.11
CA ARG A 133 -13.29 -11.07 19.88
C ARG A 133 -12.05 -10.54 20.57
N SER A 134 -11.33 -11.43 21.23
CA SER A 134 -10.11 -11.12 21.96
C SER A 134 -9.27 -12.37 22.17
N PHE A 135 -8.03 -12.17 22.59
CA PHE A 135 -7.24 -13.22 23.20
C PHE A 135 -6.65 -12.72 24.52
N GLN A 136 -6.32 -13.64 25.40
CA GLN A 136 -5.76 -13.38 26.72
C GLN A 136 -4.64 -14.38 26.99
N LEU A 137 -3.51 -13.90 27.50
CA LEU A 137 -2.48 -14.79 28.02
C LEU A 137 -2.91 -15.29 29.41
N ASN A 138 -2.82 -16.57 29.66
CA ASN A 138 -3.20 -17.12 30.99
C ASN A 138 -2.35 -16.48 32.09
N GLY A 139 -3.04 -15.92 33.11
CA GLY A 139 -2.43 -15.12 34.17
C GLY A 139 -2.32 -13.61 33.88
N ASP A 140 -2.68 -13.14 32.68
CA ASP A 140 -2.80 -11.72 32.37
C ASP A 140 -4.29 -11.32 32.38
N PRO A 141 -4.71 -10.33 33.17
CA PRO A 141 -6.11 -9.90 33.20
C PRO A 141 -6.53 -9.13 31.95
N ARG A 142 -5.58 -8.70 31.11
CA ARG A 142 -5.86 -7.91 29.91
C ARG A 142 -6.28 -8.77 28.75
N GLU A 143 -7.20 -8.25 27.98
CA GLU A 143 -7.61 -8.80 26.70
C GLU A 143 -7.03 -7.98 25.55
N PHE A 144 -6.60 -8.66 24.50
CA PHE A 144 -6.01 -8.06 23.31
C PHE A 144 -6.82 -8.43 22.08
N ASP A 145 -6.86 -7.56 21.10
CA ASP A 145 -7.47 -7.86 19.80
C ASP A 145 -6.65 -8.91 19.03
N ALA A 146 -7.32 -9.79 18.31
CA ALA A 146 -6.69 -10.86 17.58
C ALA A 146 -7.32 -11.12 16.21
N ILE A 147 -6.47 -11.37 15.22
CA ILE A 147 -6.83 -11.92 13.92
C ILE A 147 -6.29 -13.34 13.86
N VAL A 148 -7.19 -14.33 13.84
CA VAL A 148 -6.80 -15.73 13.74
C VAL A 148 -6.67 -16.13 12.27
N VAL A 149 -5.52 -16.67 11.90
CA VAL A 149 -5.17 -17.05 10.52
C VAL A 149 -4.82 -18.53 10.48
N PRO A 150 -5.48 -19.35 9.62
CA PRO A 150 -5.11 -20.73 9.41
C PRO A 150 -3.68 -20.86 8.86
N TRP A 151 -2.99 -21.94 9.23
CA TRP A 151 -1.59 -22.13 8.84
C TRP A 151 -1.38 -22.27 7.33
N ILE A 152 -2.32 -22.84 6.60
CA ILE A 152 -2.21 -22.98 5.15
C ILE A 152 -2.02 -21.62 4.43
N ASP A 153 -2.61 -20.57 5.00
CA ASP A 153 -2.51 -19.22 4.44
C ASP A 153 -1.16 -18.54 4.74
N ALA A 154 -0.47 -18.98 5.81
CA ALA A 154 0.76 -18.37 6.29
C ALA A 154 2.03 -19.05 5.75
N GLY A 155 2.17 -20.34 6.02
CA GLY A 155 3.36 -21.11 5.69
C GLY A 155 4.57 -20.85 6.58
N PRO A 156 5.62 -21.66 6.46
CA PRO A 156 6.76 -21.68 7.40
C PRO A 156 7.64 -20.42 7.38
N GLN A 157 7.58 -19.58 6.33
CA GLN A 157 8.37 -18.35 6.22
C GLN A 157 8.02 -17.29 7.28
N VAL A 158 6.84 -17.42 7.90
CA VAL A 158 6.35 -16.52 8.96
C VAL A 158 7.10 -16.75 10.26
N LEU A 159 7.59 -17.97 10.51
CA LEU A 159 8.19 -18.34 11.77
C LEU A 159 9.51 -17.59 12.00
N SER A 160 9.65 -17.01 13.20
CA SER A 160 10.86 -16.38 13.69
C SER A 160 11.59 -17.25 14.69
N LYS A 161 10.86 -17.84 15.66
CA LYS A 161 11.38 -18.69 16.73
C LYS A 161 10.40 -19.81 17.05
N GLY A 162 10.88 -20.91 17.62
CA GLY A 162 10.05 -22.05 18.01
C GLY A 162 9.89 -23.08 16.89
N SER A 163 8.80 -23.82 16.92
CA SER A 163 8.48 -24.90 15.98
C SER A 163 7.13 -24.65 15.28
N VAL A 164 6.93 -25.36 14.19
CA VAL A 164 5.61 -25.51 13.56
C VAL A 164 4.77 -26.46 14.44
N PHE A 165 3.48 -26.47 14.23
CA PHE A 165 2.53 -27.31 14.95
C PHE A 165 2.86 -28.80 14.90
N SER A 166 2.49 -29.51 15.97
CA SER A 166 2.69 -30.95 16.06
C SER A 166 1.75 -31.74 15.13
N ASP A 167 0.52 -31.26 14.97
CA ASP A 167 -0.52 -31.86 14.12
C ASP A 167 -1.52 -30.79 13.68
N ASP A 168 -2.29 -31.07 12.59
CA ASP A 168 -3.39 -30.20 12.09
C ASP A 168 -4.53 -30.03 13.10
N ASN A 169 -4.70 -30.98 14.03
CA ASN A 169 -5.71 -30.94 15.10
C ASN A 169 -5.17 -30.44 16.45
N ALA A 170 -3.90 -30.05 16.51
CA ALA A 170 -3.30 -29.61 17.78
C ALA A 170 -3.92 -28.29 18.26
N THR A 171 -4.16 -28.17 19.56
CA THR A 171 -4.55 -26.91 20.20
C THR A 171 -3.31 -26.06 20.48
N GLU A 172 -2.64 -25.69 19.40
CA GLU A 172 -1.39 -24.95 19.41
C GLU A 172 -1.55 -23.64 18.64
N CYS A 173 -0.70 -22.67 18.94
CA CYS A 173 -0.69 -21.40 18.23
C CYS A 173 0.73 -20.83 18.05
N ILE A 174 0.86 -19.97 17.05
CA ILE A 174 2.05 -19.15 16.80
C ILE A 174 1.60 -17.69 16.92
N VAL A 175 2.21 -16.92 17.83
CA VAL A 175 1.85 -15.52 18.08
C VAL A 175 2.88 -14.57 17.47
N SER A 176 2.44 -13.39 17.07
CA SER A 176 3.34 -12.36 16.53
C SER A 176 4.30 -11.82 17.59
N GLU A 177 5.56 -11.54 17.23
CA GLU A 177 6.52 -10.84 18.08
C GLU A 177 5.98 -9.49 18.61
N ALA A 178 5.04 -8.88 17.89
CA ALA A 178 4.45 -7.60 18.27
C ALA A 178 3.69 -7.65 19.60
N TYR A 179 3.12 -8.80 19.97
CA TYR A 179 2.45 -8.96 21.26
C TYR A 179 3.36 -8.74 22.46
N LEU A 180 4.65 -9.01 22.30
CA LEU A 180 5.60 -8.79 23.37
C LEU A 180 5.67 -7.31 23.80
N GLU A 181 5.53 -6.38 22.85
CA GLU A 181 5.51 -4.95 23.13
C GLU A 181 4.28 -4.56 23.96
N SER A 182 3.11 -5.13 23.63
CA SER A 182 1.87 -4.91 24.36
C SER A 182 1.89 -5.55 25.75
N LEU A 183 2.45 -6.74 25.90
CA LEU A 183 2.57 -7.46 27.17
C LEU A 183 3.50 -6.75 28.14
N ARG A 184 4.60 -6.13 27.66
CA ARG A 184 5.56 -5.39 28.50
C ARG A 184 5.00 -4.10 29.10
N THR A 185 3.96 -3.52 28.48
CA THR A 185 3.38 -2.25 28.93
C THR A 185 2.37 -2.50 30.03
N ILE A 186 2.84 -2.73 31.27
CA ILE A 186 1.98 -2.92 32.45
C ILE A 186 1.78 -1.57 33.14
N ASN A 187 0.54 -1.09 33.15
CA ASN A 187 0.17 0.09 33.94
C ASN A 187 -0.42 -0.35 35.29
N ARG A 188 0.40 -0.47 36.30
CA ARG A 188 -0.01 -0.94 37.64
C ARG A 188 -1.05 -0.06 38.34
N THR A 189 -1.33 1.15 37.84
CA THR A 189 -2.36 2.04 38.38
C THR A 189 -3.74 1.74 37.82
N ASP A 190 -3.85 0.88 36.81
CA ASP A 190 -5.14 0.47 36.25
C ASP A 190 -5.86 -0.46 37.25
N PRO A 191 -7.16 -0.21 37.51
CA PRO A 191 -7.98 -1.04 38.41
C PRO A 191 -8.00 -2.54 38.07
N ILE A 192 -7.76 -2.91 36.83
CA ILE A 192 -7.73 -4.31 36.36
C ILE A 192 -6.67 -5.16 37.09
N TRP A 193 -5.60 -4.51 37.61
CA TRP A 193 -4.50 -5.17 38.33
C TRP A 193 -4.73 -5.33 39.82
N LYS A 194 -5.82 -4.76 40.36
CA LYS A 194 -6.03 -4.69 41.81
C LYS A 194 -6.13 -6.05 42.50
N ASP A 195 -6.75 -7.00 41.81
CA ASP A 195 -7.02 -8.34 42.37
C ASP A 195 -6.06 -9.41 41.81
N VAL A 196 -5.04 -9.02 41.03
CA VAL A 196 -4.04 -9.93 40.47
C VAL A 196 -2.90 -10.15 41.47
N PRO A 197 -2.53 -11.41 41.78
CA PRO A 197 -1.43 -11.74 42.67
C PRO A 197 -0.11 -11.14 42.16
N GLU A 198 0.70 -10.60 43.10
CA GLU A 198 2.01 -9.97 42.78
C GLU A 198 2.97 -10.96 42.07
N GLU A 199 2.83 -12.25 42.35
CA GLU A 199 3.64 -13.30 41.70
C GLU A 199 3.31 -13.42 40.20
N GLU A 200 2.03 -13.30 39.82
CA GLU A 200 1.58 -13.31 38.43
C GLU A 200 2.05 -12.08 37.68
N ILE A 201 1.94 -10.89 38.30
CA ILE A 201 2.45 -9.64 37.71
C ILE A 201 3.96 -9.76 37.47
N LYS A 202 4.73 -10.26 38.43
CA LYS A 202 6.18 -10.49 38.26
C LYS A 202 6.49 -11.52 37.17
N ALA A 203 5.65 -12.56 37.02
CA ALA A 203 5.80 -13.56 35.98
C ALA A 203 5.56 -12.96 34.58
N LEU A 204 4.62 -12.01 34.47
CA LEU A 204 4.36 -11.27 33.22
C LEU A 204 5.49 -10.27 32.91
N GLU A 205 5.97 -9.54 33.92
CA GLU A 205 7.14 -8.63 33.79
C GLU A 205 8.43 -9.38 33.42
N GLY A 206 8.52 -10.65 33.80
CA GLY A 206 9.61 -11.55 33.44
C GLY A 206 9.64 -11.97 31.96
N ILE A 207 8.58 -11.71 31.18
CA ILE A 207 8.52 -11.99 29.74
C ILE A 207 9.30 -10.89 28.99
N VAL A 208 10.58 -11.11 28.80
CA VAL A 208 11.48 -10.13 28.17
C VAL A 208 11.83 -10.52 26.73
N ASP A 209 12.03 -11.79 26.46
CA ASP A 209 12.33 -12.33 25.12
C ASP A 209 11.07 -12.99 24.52
N PRO A 210 10.83 -12.90 23.22
CA PRO A 210 9.73 -13.64 22.56
C PRO A 210 9.72 -15.14 22.88
N LYS A 211 10.88 -15.74 23.18
CA LYS A 211 10.99 -17.16 23.58
C LYS A 211 10.26 -17.47 24.90
N ASP A 212 10.12 -16.48 25.76
CA ASP A 212 9.47 -16.65 27.07
C ASP A 212 7.97 -16.90 26.95
N LEU A 213 7.38 -16.62 25.77
CA LEU A 213 6.00 -16.94 25.42
C LEU A 213 5.82 -18.41 25.02
N ILE A 214 6.88 -19.07 24.52
CA ILE A 214 6.79 -20.45 24.06
C ILE A 214 6.52 -21.36 25.25
N GLY A 215 5.50 -22.21 25.12
CA GLY A 215 5.03 -23.12 26.18
C GLY A 215 3.93 -22.53 27.07
N LYS A 216 3.66 -21.22 27.00
CA LYS A 216 2.52 -20.61 27.69
C LYS A 216 1.22 -20.88 26.96
N THR A 217 0.11 -20.80 27.68
CA THR A 217 -1.23 -20.98 27.12
C THR A 217 -1.89 -19.62 26.95
N ILE A 218 -2.58 -19.45 25.83
CA ILE A 218 -3.46 -18.31 25.58
C ILE A 218 -4.90 -18.79 25.42
N THR A 219 -5.84 -17.95 25.79
CA THR A 219 -7.26 -18.16 25.60
C THR A 219 -7.77 -17.26 24.47
N ILE A 220 -8.27 -17.83 23.40
CA ILE A 220 -8.87 -17.13 22.26
C ILE A 220 -10.38 -17.15 22.44
N ARG A 221 -11.02 -15.99 22.45
CA ARG A 221 -12.47 -15.87 22.61
C ARG A 221 -13.13 -15.60 21.27
N VAL A 222 -14.04 -16.49 20.87
CA VAL A 222 -14.84 -16.38 19.64
C VAL A 222 -16.29 -16.21 20.01
N VAL A 223 -16.96 -15.22 19.42
CA VAL A 223 -18.39 -14.99 19.61
C VAL A 223 -19.12 -15.41 18.34
N LYS A 224 -20.28 -16.05 18.48
CA LYS A 224 -21.17 -16.27 17.36
C LYS A 224 -21.55 -14.93 16.73
N HIS A 225 -21.44 -14.84 15.42
CA HIS A 225 -21.77 -13.61 14.71
C HIS A 225 -23.14 -13.75 14.04
N PRO A 226 -24.19 -13.02 14.49
CA PRO A 226 -25.56 -13.23 14.01
C PRO A 226 -25.69 -13.16 12.48
N MET A 227 -24.99 -12.23 11.83
CA MET A 227 -24.97 -12.12 10.37
C MET A 227 -24.30 -13.31 9.67
N LEU A 228 -23.19 -13.78 10.22
CA LEU A 228 -22.45 -14.89 9.62
C LEU A 228 -23.17 -16.22 9.90
N ALA A 229 -23.86 -16.34 11.02
CA ALA A 229 -24.73 -17.49 11.33
C ALA A 229 -25.86 -17.60 10.28
N LEU A 230 -26.53 -16.51 9.94
CA LEU A 230 -27.52 -16.47 8.86
C LEU A 230 -26.93 -16.84 7.50
N ALA A 231 -25.72 -16.35 7.21
CA ALA A 231 -24.99 -16.68 6.00
C ALA A 231 -24.62 -18.18 5.92
N GLY A 232 -24.25 -18.78 7.05
CA GLY A 232 -23.91 -20.19 7.17
C GLY A 232 -25.08 -21.13 6.95
N GLN A 233 -26.31 -20.66 7.19
CA GLN A 233 -27.55 -21.41 6.97
C GLN A 233 -28.10 -21.30 5.53
N GLY A 234 -27.48 -20.52 4.66
CA GLY A 234 -27.93 -20.33 3.28
C GLY A 234 -29.13 -19.40 3.08
N ASN A 235 -29.69 -18.86 4.17
CA ASN A 235 -30.88 -17.99 4.19
C ASN A 235 -30.49 -16.61 4.73
N MET A 236 -29.97 -15.74 3.89
CA MET A 236 -29.72 -14.35 4.27
C MET A 236 -30.96 -13.51 3.96
N ASP A 237 -31.79 -13.21 4.96
CA ASP A 237 -32.83 -12.20 4.82
C ASP A 237 -32.20 -10.80 4.85
N MET A 238 -32.13 -10.18 3.69
CA MET A 238 -31.50 -8.86 3.51
C MET A 238 -32.38 -7.70 3.98
N SER A 239 -33.62 -7.95 4.42
CA SER A 239 -34.50 -6.89 4.95
C SER A 239 -33.93 -6.24 6.21
N ALA A 240 -33.18 -7.00 7.02
CA ALA A 240 -32.46 -6.49 8.20
C ALA A 240 -31.32 -5.48 7.84
N PHE A 241 -31.00 -5.35 6.57
CA PHE A 241 -29.90 -4.50 6.06
C PHE A 241 -30.37 -3.35 5.16
N ASP A 242 -31.65 -2.97 5.24
CA ASP A 242 -32.17 -1.87 4.41
C ASP A 242 -31.40 -0.56 4.63
N ASP A 243 -30.91 -0.31 5.83
CA ASP A 243 -30.07 0.86 6.13
C ASP A 243 -28.70 0.77 5.47
N LEU A 244 -28.06 -0.44 5.49
CA LEU A 244 -26.80 -0.70 4.77
C LEU A 244 -27.03 -0.59 3.25
N ARG A 245 -28.18 -1.06 2.77
CA ARG A 245 -28.62 -0.96 1.38
C ARG A 245 -28.75 0.49 0.94
N GLY A 246 -29.30 1.35 1.78
CA GLY A 246 -29.40 2.80 1.54
C GLY A 246 -28.01 3.45 1.43
N LEU A 247 -27.08 3.09 2.29
CA LEU A 247 -25.70 3.58 2.22
C LEU A 247 -24.99 3.08 0.96
N LEU A 248 -25.12 1.81 0.63
CA LEU A 248 -24.54 1.22 -0.58
C LEU A 248 -25.14 1.83 -1.85
N PHE A 249 -26.44 2.17 -1.82
CA PHE A 249 -27.12 2.88 -2.90
C PHE A 249 -26.57 4.29 -3.10
N LEU A 250 -26.38 5.05 -2.01
CA LEU A 250 -25.79 6.38 -2.04
C LEU A 250 -24.35 6.36 -2.56
N LEU A 251 -23.53 5.41 -2.10
CA LEU A 251 -22.16 5.25 -2.58
C LEU A 251 -22.09 4.82 -4.06
N ARG A 252 -23.11 4.09 -4.53
CA ARG A 252 -23.23 3.67 -5.92
C ARG A 252 -23.70 4.79 -6.84
N ASN A 253 -24.55 5.69 -6.35
CA ASN A 253 -25.16 6.78 -7.09
C ASN A 253 -24.95 8.11 -6.34
N PRO A 254 -23.70 8.60 -6.23
CA PRO A 254 -23.44 9.81 -5.48
C PRO A 254 -24.10 11.01 -6.16
N PRO A 255 -24.72 11.93 -5.40
CA PRO A 255 -25.20 13.22 -5.90
C PRO A 255 -24.08 13.98 -6.62
N GLN A 256 -24.45 14.77 -7.63
CA GLN A 256 -23.48 15.60 -8.36
C GLN A 256 -22.87 16.71 -7.48
N ASP A 257 -23.62 17.16 -6.48
CA ASP A 257 -23.14 18.12 -5.50
C ASP A 257 -22.39 17.41 -4.37
N PHE A 258 -21.10 17.74 -4.25
CA PHE A 258 -20.22 17.12 -3.24
C PHE A 258 -20.67 17.42 -1.80
N GLN A 259 -21.24 18.61 -1.53
CA GLN A 259 -21.76 18.93 -0.20
C GLN A 259 -23.02 18.11 0.12
N LEU A 260 -23.91 17.97 -0.86
CA LEU A 260 -25.09 17.13 -0.73
C LEU A 260 -24.69 15.65 -0.50
N PHE A 261 -23.72 15.17 -1.27
CA PHE A 261 -23.15 13.82 -1.09
C PHE A 261 -22.62 13.60 0.33
N LEU A 262 -21.81 14.51 0.84
CA LEU A 262 -21.28 14.41 2.21
C LEU A 262 -22.41 14.45 3.25
N THR A 263 -23.42 15.29 3.07
CA THR A 263 -24.55 15.39 3.98
C THR A 263 -25.36 14.11 4.01
N GLU A 264 -25.69 13.55 2.84
CA GLU A 264 -26.40 12.28 2.72
C GLU A 264 -25.58 11.11 3.23
N LEU A 265 -24.27 11.09 2.97
CA LEU A 265 -23.34 10.09 3.49
C LEU A 265 -23.31 10.11 5.02
N PHE A 266 -23.21 11.31 5.64
CA PHE A 266 -23.25 11.46 7.10
C PHE A 266 -24.59 11.01 7.69
N LEU A 267 -25.71 11.35 7.05
CA LEU A 267 -27.03 10.92 7.49
C LEU A 267 -27.16 9.40 7.41
N LYS A 268 -26.75 8.79 6.31
CA LYS A 268 -26.80 7.32 6.12
C LYS A 268 -25.86 6.59 7.08
N LEU A 269 -24.66 7.10 7.33
CA LEU A 269 -23.76 6.53 8.34
C LEU A 269 -24.36 6.64 9.75
N ARG A 270 -25.04 7.73 10.06
CA ARG A 270 -25.73 7.91 11.34
C ARG A 270 -26.96 7.00 11.47
N GLU A 271 -27.76 6.83 10.40
CA GLU A 271 -28.84 5.86 10.35
C GLU A 271 -28.31 4.45 10.58
N LEU A 272 -27.25 4.07 9.88
CA LEU A 272 -26.57 2.80 10.03
C LEU A 272 -26.08 2.56 11.47
N GLN A 273 -25.43 3.56 12.07
CA GLN A 273 -24.96 3.50 13.46
C GLN A 273 -26.11 3.30 14.49
N ASN A 274 -27.31 3.78 14.16
CA ASN A 274 -28.49 3.66 15.00
C ASN A 274 -29.38 2.47 14.60
N SER A 275 -29.06 1.74 13.54
CA SER A 275 -29.89 0.64 13.06
C SER A 275 -29.92 -0.51 14.08
N GLU A 276 -31.08 -1.15 14.20
CA GLU A 276 -31.26 -2.31 15.09
C GLU A 276 -30.32 -3.46 14.69
N ALA A 277 -30.02 -3.61 13.40
CA ALA A 277 -29.08 -4.60 12.91
C ALA A 277 -27.65 -4.38 13.44
N ILE A 278 -27.16 -3.11 13.44
CA ILE A 278 -25.83 -2.81 13.99
C ILE A 278 -25.83 -2.84 15.52
N LYS A 279 -26.90 -2.40 16.16
CA LYS A 279 -27.06 -2.57 17.62
C LYS A 279 -27.05 -4.05 18.01
N ALA A 280 -27.80 -4.88 17.31
CA ALA A 280 -27.77 -6.34 17.49
C ALA A 280 -26.38 -6.95 17.22
N MET A 281 -25.60 -6.36 16.30
CA MET A 281 -24.22 -6.76 16.05
C MET A 281 -23.25 -6.34 17.17
N SER A 282 -23.49 -5.18 17.81
CA SER A 282 -22.65 -4.66 18.90
C SER A 282 -23.08 -5.17 20.28
N GLU A 283 -24.34 -5.52 20.44
CA GLU A 283 -24.99 -5.94 21.67
C GLU A 283 -25.27 -7.45 21.74
N SER A 284 -24.58 -8.29 20.91
CA SER A 284 -24.69 -9.73 21.11
C SER A 284 -24.14 -10.07 22.49
N GLU A 285 -25.03 -10.19 23.46
CA GLU A 285 -24.77 -10.65 24.85
C GLU A 285 -24.41 -12.15 24.91
N GLU A 286 -24.14 -12.80 23.77
CA GLU A 286 -23.70 -14.18 23.76
C GLU A 286 -22.32 -14.27 24.41
N GLU A 287 -22.23 -15.13 25.43
CA GLU A 287 -20.98 -15.41 26.11
C GLU A 287 -19.96 -15.96 25.09
N PRO A 288 -18.74 -15.37 25.03
CA PRO A 288 -17.73 -15.83 24.11
C PRO A 288 -17.31 -17.27 24.45
N ILE A 289 -17.20 -18.11 23.45
CA ILE A 289 -16.63 -19.44 23.58
C ILE A 289 -15.13 -19.33 23.63
N ALA A 290 -14.54 -19.88 24.68
CA ALA A 290 -13.10 -19.84 24.93
C ALA A 290 -12.40 -21.06 24.32
N PHE A 291 -11.35 -20.83 23.56
CA PHE A 291 -10.45 -21.83 22.99
C PHE A 291 -9.06 -21.66 23.59
N GLU A 292 -8.57 -22.67 24.26
CA GLU A 292 -7.21 -22.66 24.80
C GLU A 292 -6.22 -23.16 23.75
N ALA A 293 -5.11 -22.43 23.60
CA ALA A 293 -4.04 -22.78 22.67
C ALA A 293 -2.67 -22.60 23.32
N LYS A 294 -1.79 -23.59 23.14
CA LYS A 294 -0.41 -23.52 23.62
C LYS A 294 0.47 -22.81 22.59
N VAL A 295 1.22 -21.81 23.02
CA VAL A 295 2.17 -21.12 22.17
C VAL A 295 3.38 -22.02 21.87
N VAL A 296 3.56 -22.41 20.61
CA VAL A 296 4.68 -23.28 20.16
C VAL A 296 5.70 -22.52 19.32
N GLY A 297 5.31 -21.38 18.79
CA GLY A 297 6.18 -20.56 17.94
C GLY A 297 5.87 -19.07 18.01
N ILE A 298 6.81 -18.30 17.50
CA ILE A 298 6.72 -16.85 17.39
C ILE A 298 6.87 -16.46 15.93
N ALA A 299 5.90 -15.71 15.43
CA ALA A 299 5.91 -15.17 14.07
C ALA A 299 6.66 -13.85 14.00
N LYS A 300 7.31 -13.60 12.87
CA LYS A 300 7.93 -12.32 12.56
C LYS A 300 6.92 -11.18 12.64
N LYS A 301 7.37 -10.03 13.11
CA LYS A 301 6.56 -8.80 13.10
C LYS A 301 6.29 -8.39 11.64
N GLY A 302 5.02 -8.31 11.27
CA GLY A 302 4.54 -7.87 9.96
C GLY A 302 3.69 -6.61 10.04
N LEU A 303 3.07 -6.24 8.92
CA LEU A 303 2.14 -5.11 8.86
C LEU A 303 0.94 -5.30 9.80
N LEU A 304 0.42 -6.51 9.85
CA LEU A 304 -0.61 -6.90 10.80
C LEU A 304 0.11 -7.43 12.05
N THR A 305 -0.04 -6.73 13.14
CA THR A 305 0.68 -7.02 14.39
C THR A 305 -0.08 -7.94 15.33
N ASN A 306 -1.40 -8.04 15.16
CA ASN A 306 -2.32 -8.77 16.00
C ASN A 306 -2.74 -10.13 15.42
N ILE A 307 -1.83 -10.80 14.69
CA ILE A 307 -2.10 -12.11 14.10
C ILE A 307 -1.71 -13.23 15.06
N ILE A 308 -2.60 -14.22 15.15
CA ILE A 308 -2.38 -15.52 15.77
C ILE A 308 -2.57 -16.58 14.69
N TYR A 309 -1.53 -17.36 14.42
CA TYR A 309 -1.62 -18.49 13.51
C TYR A 309 -1.99 -19.75 14.29
N VAL A 310 -2.88 -20.55 13.72
CA VAL A 310 -3.37 -21.80 14.32
C VAL A 310 -3.40 -22.91 13.27
N PRO A 311 -3.40 -24.19 13.66
CA PRO A 311 -3.63 -25.30 12.76
C PRO A 311 -4.94 -25.17 12.00
N ASP A 312 -5.00 -25.69 10.77
CA ASP A 312 -6.13 -25.48 9.86
C ASP A 312 -7.45 -26.05 10.43
N GLU A 313 -7.43 -27.23 11.06
CA GLU A 313 -8.63 -27.82 11.65
C GLU A 313 -9.07 -27.11 12.93
N PHE A 314 -8.12 -26.63 13.74
CA PHE A 314 -8.43 -25.82 14.91
C PHE A 314 -9.06 -24.47 14.52
N ALA A 315 -8.60 -23.87 13.43
CA ALA A 315 -9.26 -22.70 12.84
C ALA A 315 -10.68 -23.02 12.35
N ALA A 316 -10.87 -24.18 11.73
CA ALA A 316 -12.18 -24.63 11.26
C ALA A 316 -13.17 -24.83 12.42
N GLU A 317 -12.70 -25.37 13.57
CA GLU A 317 -13.51 -25.49 14.78
C GLU A 317 -13.99 -24.14 15.30
N MET A 318 -13.10 -23.15 15.39
CA MET A 318 -13.47 -21.78 15.74
C MET A 318 -14.45 -21.17 14.73
N GLY A 319 -14.24 -21.42 13.45
CA GLY A 319 -15.12 -20.97 12.38
C GLY A 319 -16.51 -21.57 12.46
N ARG A 320 -16.66 -22.85 12.85
CA ARG A 320 -17.97 -23.47 13.10
C ARG A 320 -18.76 -22.73 14.17
N VAL A 321 -18.09 -22.28 15.22
CA VAL A 321 -18.69 -21.45 16.27
C VAL A 321 -19.12 -20.09 15.73
N LEU A 322 -18.24 -19.42 14.99
CA LEU A 322 -18.51 -18.11 14.42
C LEU A 322 -19.76 -18.09 13.52
N PHE A 323 -19.95 -19.15 12.72
CA PHE A 323 -21.07 -19.30 11.79
C PHE A 323 -22.28 -19.99 12.41
N ASP A 324 -22.21 -20.42 13.67
CA ASP A 324 -23.21 -21.25 14.35
C ASP A 324 -23.66 -22.45 13.51
N ASN A 325 -22.71 -23.07 12.81
CA ASN A 325 -22.98 -24.19 11.92
C ASN A 325 -21.93 -25.30 12.11
N PRO A 326 -22.31 -26.44 12.76
CA PRO A 326 -21.37 -27.53 13.03
C PRO A 326 -20.91 -28.27 11.77
N GLU A 327 -21.65 -28.18 10.66
CA GLU A 327 -21.27 -28.79 9.39
C GLU A 327 -20.35 -27.88 8.54
N MET A 328 -20.17 -26.62 8.94
CA MET A 328 -19.29 -25.67 8.22
C MET A 328 -17.84 -26.18 8.25
N TYR A 329 -17.15 -26.04 7.12
CA TYR A 329 -15.76 -26.49 6.94
C TYR A 329 -15.55 -28.01 7.11
N THR A 330 -16.60 -28.80 6.86
CA THR A 330 -16.54 -30.25 6.78
C THR A 330 -16.74 -30.75 5.35
N GLU A 331 -16.66 -32.05 5.13
CA GLU A 331 -16.94 -32.66 3.82
C GLU A 331 -18.36 -32.40 3.31
N LYS A 332 -19.31 -32.11 4.20
CA LYS A 332 -20.70 -31.78 3.84
C LYS A 332 -20.86 -30.30 3.45
N ASN A 333 -20.01 -29.42 3.96
CA ASN A 333 -20.07 -27.99 3.71
C ASN A 333 -18.66 -27.37 3.74
N TRP A 334 -18.04 -27.22 2.59
CA TRP A 334 -16.71 -26.67 2.44
C TRP A 334 -16.62 -25.16 2.66
N GLY A 335 -17.72 -24.50 2.96
CA GLY A 335 -17.76 -23.06 3.13
C GLY A 335 -17.77 -22.28 1.81
N MET A 336 -17.45 -21.00 1.91
CA MET A 336 -17.57 -20.03 0.80
C MET A 336 -16.44 -20.10 -0.21
N GLY A 337 -15.33 -20.71 0.11
CA GLY A 337 -14.16 -20.78 -0.72
C GLY A 337 -13.18 -21.87 -0.29
N VAL A 338 -12.17 -22.08 -1.08
CA VAL A 338 -11.12 -23.08 -0.84
C VAL A 338 -9.74 -22.50 -1.07
N VAL A 339 -8.77 -23.07 -0.37
CA VAL A 339 -7.34 -22.80 -0.56
C VAL A 339 -6.67 -24.06 -1.09
N LEU A 340 -5.99 -23.93 -2.21
CA LEU A 340 -5.18 -24.98 -2.80
C LEU A 340 -3.70 -24.68 -2.50
N LEU A 341 -2.99 -25.61 -1.92
CA LEU A 341 -1.55 -25.55 -1.72
C LEU A 341 -0.85 -26.23 -2.89
N ALA A 342 -0.02 -25.50 -3.60
CA ALA A 342 0.82 -26.05 -4.67
C ALA A 342 2.05 -26.74 -4.09
N LYS A 343 2.52 -27.80 -4.75
CA LYS A 343 3.79 -28.47 -4.41
C LYS A 343 5.00 -27.57 -4.64
N ASP A 344 4.95 -26.86 -5.77
CA ASP A 344 6.03 -25.96 -6.19
C ASP A 344 5.47 -24.61 -6.66
N LYS A 345 6.31 -23.58 -6.55
CA LYS A 345 5.96 -22.23 -6.99
C LYS A 345 5.65 -22.16 -8.50
N ALA A 346 6.29 -23.00 -9.31
CA ALA A 346 6.06 -23.08 -10.75
C ALA A 346 4.63 -23.54 -11.09
N ASP A 347 4.03 -24.38 -10.24
CA ASP A 347 2.67 -24.90 -10.44
C ASP A 347 1.57 -23.89 -10.14
N VAL A 348 1.83 -22.87 -9.30
CA VAL A 348 0.82 -21.92 -8.81
C VAL A 348 0.02 -21.26 -9.94
N GLN A 349 0.68 -20.79 -10.99
CA GLN A 349 0.01 -20.12 -12.12
C GLN A 349 -0.78 -21.12 -12.99
N ARG A 350 -0.30 -22.35 -13.14
CA ARG A 350 -0.99 -23.42 -13.85
C ARG A 350 -2.26 -23.82 -13.09
N ILE A 351 -2.13 -24.13 -11.80
CA ILE A 351 -3.27 -24.46 -10.92
C ILE A 351 -4.31 -23.36 -10.94
N LYS A 352 -3.90 -22.09 -10.82
CA LYS A 352 -4.80 -20.94 -10.89
C LYS A 352 -5.58 -20.89 -12.20
N THR A 353 -4.94 -21.17 -13.32
CA THR A 353 -5.58 -21.15 -14.64
C THR A 353 -6.60 -22.27 -14.75
N GLU A 354 -6.24 -23.49 -14.35
CA GLU A 354 -7.11 -24.65 -14.38
C GLU A 354 -8.33 -24.49 -13.46
N VAL A 355 -8.12 -23.96 -12.25
CA VAL A 355 -9.20 -23.61 -11.30
C VAL A 355 -10.15 -22.55 -11.88
N LYS A 356 -9.63 -21.57 -12.65
CA LYS A 356 -10.47 -20.60 -13.36
C LYS A 356 -11.30 -21.21 -14.46
N GLU A 357 -10.76 -22.18 -15.20
CA GLU A 357 -11.48 -22.92 -16.24
C GLU A 357 -12.59 -23.78 -15.66
N MET A 358 -12.41 -24.32 -14.46
CA MET A 358 -13.45 -25.04 -13.71
C MET A 358 -14.60 -24.13 -13.21
N GLY A 359 -14.53 -22.82 -13.45
CA GLY A 359 -15.61 -21.89 -13.10
C GLY A 359 -15.46 -21.20 -11.74
N PHE A 360 -14.27 -21.27 -11.13
CA PHE A 360 -13.93 -20.50 -9.95
C PHE A 360 -13.32 -19.13 -10.31
N ARG A 361 -13.35 -18.22 -9.34
CA ARG A 361 -12.43 -17.08 -9.28
C ARG A 361 -11.24 -17.51 -8.47
N ALA A 362 -10.07 -17.51 -9.08
CA ALA A 362 -8.85 -17.87 -8.42
C ALA A 362 -7.92 -16.66 -8.31
N HIS A 363 -7.36 -16.47 -7.14
CA HIS A 363 -6.38 -15.43 -6.82
C HIS A 363 -5.17 -16.06 -6.16
N THR A 364 -4.03 -15.44 -6.42
CA THR A 364 -2.75 -15.81 -5.79
C THR A 364 -2.20 -14.58 -5.06
N MET A 365 -1.24 -14.80 -4.19
CA MET A 365 -0.54 -13.70 -3.52
C MET A 365 0.11 -12.75 -4.53
N GLU A 366 0.65 -13.27 -5.63
CA GLU A 366 1.25 -12.45 -6.69
C GLU A 366 0.22 -11.52 -7.37
N ASP A 367 -1.06 -11.92 -7.47
CA ASP A 367 -2.11 -11.04 -7.98
C ASP A 367 -2.39 -9.86 -7.06
N ILE A 368 -2.33 -10.07 -5.75
CA ILE A 368 -2.53 -9.01 -4.75
C ILE A 368 -1.37 -8.02 -4.84
N ILE A 369 -0.14 -8.52 -4.83
CA ILE A 369 1.07 -7.71 -4.99
C ILE A 369 1.02 -6.93 -6.31
N GLY A 370 0.67 -7.59 -7.41
CA GLY A 370 0.55 -6.95 -8.73
C GLY A 370 -0.49 -5.82 -8.77
N LYS A 371 -1.65 -6.00 -8.12
CA LYS A 371 -2.67 -4.93 -7.99
C LYS A 371 -2.18 -3.75 -7.16
N LEU A 372 -1.47 -4.01 -6.07
CA LEU A 372 -0.86 -2.97 -5.24
C LEU A 372 0.21 -2.19 -6.02
N HIS A 373 1.09 -2.90 -6.74
CA HIS A 373 2.09 -2.24 -7.60
C HIS A 373 1.43 -1.38 -8.68
N ALA A 374 0.37 -1.87 -9.35
CA ALA A 374 -0.36 -1.10 -10.35
C ALA A 374 -1.02 0.15 -9.75
N PHE A 375 -1.57 0.05 -8.55
CA PHE A 375 -2.13 1.19 -7.84
C PHE A 375 -1.07 2.26 -7.54
N PHE A 376 0.08 1.85 -6.97
CA PHE A 376 1.17 2.79 -6.67
C PHE A 376 1.84 3.35 -7.92
N ALA A 377 1.99 2.55 -8.98
CA ALA A 377 2.47 3.03 -10.28
C ALA A 377 1.55 4.12 -10.87
N THR A 378 0.23 3.97 -10.70
CA THR A 378 -0.73 4.98 -11.13
C THR A 378 -0.57 6.28 -10.33
N LEU A 379 -0.49 6.20 -8.99
CA LEU A 379 -0.24 7.36 -8.14
C LEU A 379 1.09 8.04 -8.50
N GLN A 380 2.15 7.25 -8.69
CA GLN A 380 3.47 7.73 -9.07
C GLN A 380 3.42 8.46 -10.42
N SER A 381 2.66 7.93 -11.41
CA SER A 381 2.51 8.56 -12.72
C SER A 381 1.86 9.93 -12.62
N VAL A 382 0.83 10.09 -11.79
CA VAL A 382 0.18 11.39 -11.54
C VAL A 382 1.18 12.38 -10.94
N LEU A 383 1.94 11.97 -9.93
CA LEU A 383 2.92 12.85 -9.28
C LEU A 383 4.09 13.22 -10.21
N VAL A 384 4.53 12.31 -11.10
CA VAL A 384 5.55 12.59 -12.12
C VAL A 384 5.06 13.63 -13.13
N ILE A 385 3.76 13.62 -13.48
CA ILE A 385 3.16 14.65 -14.33
C ILE A 385 3.29 16.04 -13.68
N PHE A 386 3.04 16.18 -12.38
CA PHE A 386 3.24 17.44 -11.65
C PHE A 386 4.71 17.88 -11.67
N GLY A 387 5.66 16.95 -11.50
CA GLY A 387 7.09 17.22 -11.67
C GLY A 387 7.42 17.69 -13.08
N GLY A 388 6.81 17.09 -14.10
CA GLY A 388 6.92 17.50 -15.50
C GLY A 388 6.44 18.92 -15.76
N ILE A 389 5.30 19.32 -15.16
CA ILE A 389 4.79 20.69 -15.23
C ILE A 389 5.80 21.67 -14.61
N ALA A 390 6.40 21.33 -13.47
CA ALA A 390 7.43 22.16 -12.84
C ALA A 390 8.64 22.34 -13.76
N PHE A 391 9.12 21.29 -14.41
CA PHE A 391 10.20 21.36 -15.39
C PHE A 391 9.81 22.19 -16.63
N PHE A 392 8.57 22.10 -17.08
CA PHE A 392 8.07 22.91 -18.17
C PHE A 392 8.14 24.41 -17.82
N VAL A 393 7.63 24.79 -16.64
CA VAL A 393 7.74 26.18 -16.14
C VAL A 393 9.19 26.62 -15.99
N ALA A 394 10.06 25.74 -15.46
CA ALA A 394 11.49 26.01 -15.34
C ALA A 394 12.16 26.27 -16.71
N THR A 395 11.75 25.54 -17.74
CA THR A 395 12.26 25.75 -19.11
C THR A 395 11.99 27.18 -19.60
N PHE A 396 10.76 27.68 -19.42
CA PHE A 396 10.44 29.07 -19.77
C PHE A 396 11.22 30.09 -18.94
N SER A 397 11.42 29.79 -17.66
CA SER A 397 12.23 30.66 -16.78
C SER A 397 13.68 30.75 -17.25
N ILE A 398 14.30 29.63 -17.68
CA ILE A 398 15.64 29.58 -18.25
C ILE A 398 15.70 30.39 -19.56
N VAL A 399 14.75 30.17 -20.49
CA VAL A 399 14.67 30.91 -21.76
C VAL A 399 14.59 32.40 -21.51
N ASN A 400 13.69 32.85 -20.65
CA ASN A 400 13.52 34.27 -20.36
C ASN A 400 14.76 34.90 -19.72
N THR A 401 15.37 34.19 -18.76
CA THR A 401 16.60 34.65 -18.09
C THR A 401 17.75 34.81 -19.07
N LEU A 402 17.93 33.84 -19.98
CA LEU A 402 19.00 33.92 -20.98
C LEU A 402 18.74 34.98 -22.06
N LEU A 403 17.48 35.19 -22.48
CA LEU A 403 17.12 36.26 -23.40
C LEU A 403 17.49 37.63 -22.80
N MET A 404 17.17 37.84 -21.52
CA MET A 404 17.58 39.07 -20.83
C MET A 404 19.09 39.20 -20.72
N ALA A 405 19.80 38.09 -20.40
CA ALA A 405 21.28 38.10 -20.37
C ALA A 405 21.89 38.47 -21.72
N VAL A 406 21.35 37.96 -22.83
CA VAL A 406 21.77 38.33 -24.19
C VAL A 406 21.54 39.80 -24.45
N MET A 407 20.40 40.38 -24.05
CA MET A 407 20.12 41.80 -24.25
C MET A 407 21.05 42.69 -23.44
N GLU A 408 21.37 42.33 -22.21
CA GLU A 408 22.28 43.07 -21.34
C GLU A 408 23.75 43.01 -21.81
N ARG A 409 24.18 41.89 -22.43
CA ARG A 409 25.53 41.68 -22.94
C ARG A 409 25.68 41.95 -24.45
N LYS A 410 24.70 42.65 -25.04
CA LYS A 410 24.64 42.89 -26.48
C LYS A 410 25.94 43.49 -27.02
N ARG A 411 26.52 44.49 -26.31
CA ARG A 411 27.78 45.15 -26.67
C ARG A 411 28.99 44.21 -26.58
N GLU A 412 29.07 43.38 -25.51
CA GLU A 412 30.15 42.39 -25.35
C GLU A 412 30.14 41.37 -26.50
N ILE A 413 28.93 40.88 -26.86
CA ILE A 413 28.73 39.94 -27.99
C ILE A 413 29.17 40.62 -29.31
N GLY A 414 28.79 41.89 -29.53
CA GLY A 414 29.17 42.67 -30.70
C GLY A 414 30.68 42.84 -30.84
N VAL A 415 31.37 43.11 -29.73
CA VAL A 415 32.85 43.21 -29.71
C VAL A 415 33.49 41.85 -30.05
N LEU A 416 33.02 40.77 -29.45
CA LEU A 416 33.54 39.42 -29.75
C LEU A 416 33.38 39.07 -31.24
N GLN A 417 32.24 39.39 -31.83
CA GLN A 417 31.98 39.14 -33.25
C GLN A 417 32.80 40.03 -34.15
N ALA A 418 33.02 41.32 -33.80
CA ALA A 418 33.87 42.23 -34.52
C ALA A 418 35.35 41.81 -34.50
N LEU A 419 35.79 41.13 -33.41
CA LEU A 419 37.11 40.49 -33.29
C LEU A 419 37.22 39.15 -34.02
N GLY A 420 36.16 38.72 -34.74
CA GLY A 420 36.17 37.50 -35.56
C GLY A 420 35.70 36.23 -34.85
N ALA A 421 35.08 36.32 -33.69
CA ALA A 421 34.52 35.12 -33.03
C ALA A 421 33.43 34.48 -33.90
N PRO A 422 33.53 33.18 -34.21
CA PRO A 422 32.52 32.49 -35.02
C PRO A 422 31.20 32.37 -34.28
N ARG A 423 30.07 32.39 -34.99
CA ARG A 423 28.73 32.26 -34.44
C ARG A 423 28.57 31.03 -33.54
N ALA A 424 29.21 29.91 -33.91
CA ALA A 424 29.21 28.67 -33.12
C ALA A 424 29.86 28.87 -31.73
N HIS A 425 30.82 29.79 -31.60
CA HIS A 425 31.46 30.09 -30.33
C HIS A 425 30.48 30.80 -29.36
N ILE A 426 29.80 31.84 -29.87
CA ILE A 426 28.76 32.55 -29.10
C ILE A 426 27.64 31.58 -28.67
N MET A 427 27.21 30.72 -29.60
CA MET A 427 26.17 29.72 -29.29
C MET A 427 26.60 28.74 -28.20
N LYS A 428 27.87 28.28 -28.22
CA LYS A 428 28.43 27.41 -27.19
C LYS A 428 28.46 28.05 -25.80
N ILE A 429 28.79 29.34 -25.70
CA ILE A 429 28.85 30.08 -24.42
C ILE A 429 27.46 30.08 -23.77
N PHE A 430 26.41 30.52 -24.48
CA PHE A 430 25.06 30.59 -23.90
C PHE A 430 24.43 29.21 -23.69
N ALA A 431 24.68 28.24 -24.56
CA ALA A 431 24.20 26.87 -24.40
C ALA A 431 24.84 26.20 -23.18
N SER A 432 26.16 26.42 -22.94
CA SER A 432 26.84 25.90 -21.75
C SER A 432 26.36 26.58 -20.45
N GLU A 433 26.05 27.88 -20.50
CA GLU A 433 25.45 28.60 -19.36
C GLU A 433 24.08 28.02 -19.00
N ALA A 434 23.23 27.74 -19.98
CA ALA A 434 21.95 27.09 -19.80
C ALA A 434 22.08 25.66 -19.24
N ALA A 435 23.01 24.87 -19.81
CA ALA A 435 23.27 23.50 -19.32
C ALA A 435 23.76 23.51 -17.86
N ALA A 436 24.61 24.50 -17.49
CA ALA A 436 25.07 24.65 -16.12
C ALA A 436 23.94 25.03 -15.15
N ILE A 437 22.99 25.88 -15.55
CA ILE A 437 21.78 26.18 -14.75
C ILE A 437 20.99 24.91 -14.52
N GLY A 438 20.77 24.11 -15.57
CA GLY A 438 20.05 22.81 -15.46
C GLY A 438 20.78 21.83 -14.56
N LEU A 439 22.10 21.68 -14.71
CA LEU A 439 22.94 20.80 -13.91
C LEU A 439 22.93 21.20 -12.42
N LEU A 440 23.21 22.47 -12.12
CA LEU A 440 23.25 22.99 -10.75
C LEU A 440 21.88 22.91 -10.09
N GLY A 441 20.81 23.25 -10.83
CA GLY A 441 19.43 23.07 -10.36
C GLY A 441 19.10 21.60 -10.07
N GLY A 442 19.56 20.69 -10.93
CA GLY A 442 19.43 19.25 -10.72
C GLY A 442 20.17 18.74 -9.48
N ILE A 443 21.42 19.18 -9.26
CA ILE A 443 22.22 18.84 -8.08
C ILE A 443 21.54 19.34 -6.80
N LEU A 444 21.15 20.62 -6.78
CA LEU A 444 20.48 21.21 -5.62
C LEU A 444 19.11 20.52 -5.35
N GLY A 445 18.36 20.20 -6.41
CA GLY A 445 17.10 19.49 -6.29
C GLY A 445 17.27 18.05 -5.80
N ALA A 446 18.30 17.34 -6.28
CA ALA A 446 18.65 16.01 -5.79
C ALA A 446 19.06 16.04 -4.32
N LEU A 447 19.88 17.02 -3.90
CA LEU A 447 20.29 17.19 -2.52
C LEU A 447 19.11 17.52 -1.61
N ALA A 448 18.26 18.46 -2.03
CA ALA A 448 17.05 18.81 -1.29
C ALA A 448 16.08 17.61 -1.18
N GLY A 449 15.92 16.84 -2.27
CA GLY A 449 15.14 15.62 -2.28
C GLY A 449 15.71 14.56 -1.34
N TRP A 450 17.03 14.37 -1.33
CA TRP A 450 17.70 13.45 -0.41
C TRP A 450 17.49 13.85 1.06
N LEU A 451 17.63 15.14 1.39
CA LEU A 451 17.36 15.64 2.74
C LEU A 451 15.90 15.42 3.15
N LEU A 452 14.97 15.61 2.23
CA LEU A 452 13.54 15.40 2.48
C LEU A 452 13.24 13.91 2.69
N ILE A 453 13.89 13.01 1.95
CA ILE A 453 13.80 11.55 2.11
C ILE A 453 14.30 11.15 3.50
N GLN A 454 15.46 11.64 3.92
CA GLN A 454 16.02 11.32 5.24
C GLN A 454 15.12 11.83 6.38
N GLY A 455 14.64 13.07 6.25
CA GLY A 455 13.68 13.63 7.21
C GLY A 455 12.35 12.87 7.22
N GLY A 456 11.86 12.49 6.05
CA GLY A 456 10.63 11.71 5.90
C GLY A 456 10.73 10.31 6.52
N ASN A 457 11.82 9.60 6.28
CA ASN A 457 12.07 8.30 6.91
C ASN A 457 12.22 8.43 8.43
N ALA A 458 13.00 9.42 8.92
CA ALA A 458 13.15 9.67 10.35
C ALA A 458 11.79 9.98 11.02
N PHE A 459 10.95 10.80 10.40
CA PHE A 459 9.60 11.09 10.87
C PHE A 459 8.70 9.85 10.84
N ALA A 460 8.77 9.05 9.79
CA ALA A 460 8.02 7.82 9.66
C ALA A 460 8.41 6.80 10.75
N HIS A 461 9.70 6.62 11.01
CA HIS A 461 10.21 5.77 12.09
C HIS A 461 9.78 6.29 13.47
N TYR A 462 9.82 7.60 13.69
CA TYR A 462 9.36 8.18 14.95
C TYR A 462 7.86 7.97 15.18
N LYS A 463 7.03 8.19 14.16
CA LYS A 463 5.56 8.15 14.31
C LYS A 463 4.99 6.74 14.15
N TRP A 464 5.53 5.94 13.23
CA TRP A 464 5.00 4.63 12.83
C TRP A 464 6.02 3.49 12.97
N GLY A 465 7.10 3.69 13.73
CA GLY A 465 8.15 2.67 13.90
C GLY A 465 7.63 1.33 14.41
N HIS A 466 6.54 1.34 15.20
CA HIS A 466 5.86 0.13 15.65
C HIS A 466 5.16 -0.65 14.50
N ILE A 467 4.78 0.03 13.41
CA ILE A 467 4.11 -0.57 12.23
C ILE A 467 5.14 -0.95 11.16
N ILE A 468 6.02 0.00 10.82
CA ILE A 468 6.96 -0.15 9.70
C ILE A 468 8.25 -0.88 10.09
N ALA A 469 8.44 -1.17 11.39
CA ALA A 469 9.66 -1.75 11.95
C ALA A 469 10.90 -0.94 11.53
N SER A 470 11.85 -1.55 10.84
CA SER A 470 13.06 -0.88 10.33
C SER A 470 13.01 -0.57 8.82
N ALA A 471 11.85 -0.68 8.19
CA ALA A 471 11.74 -0.47 6.75
C ALA A 471 11.63 1.01 6.40
N ASP A 472 12.40 1.44 5.41
CA ASP A 472 12.33 2.79 4.87
C ASP A 472 11.15 2.92 3.88
N ILE A 473 10.31 3.95 4.10
CA ILE A 473 9.20 4.26 3.19
C ILE A 473 9.71 4.92 1.90
N PHE A 474 10.77 5.70 2.01
CA PHE A 474 11.41 6.33 0.87
C PHE A 474 12.75 5.66 0.60
N VAL A 475 12.87 4.98 -0.53
CA VAL A 475 14.11 4.35 -0.97
C VAL A 475 14.54 4.95 -2.30
N MET A 476 15.66 5.64 -2.31
CA MET A 476 16.17 6.26 -3.52
C MET A 476 16.97 5.25 -4.36
N PRO A 477 16.49 4.88 -5.56
CA PRO A 477 17.22 3.96 -6.43
C PRO A 477 18.49 4.62 -6.96
N VAL A 478 19.58 3.85 -7.04
CA VAL A 478 20.93 4.33 -7.39
C VAL A 478 20.99 5.03 -8.77
N TRP A 479 20.16 4.57 -9.71
CA TRP A 479 20.10 5.13 -11.07
C TRP A 479 19.41 6.51 -11.15
N LEU A 480 18.63 6.89 -10.12
CA LEU A 480 17.77 8.07 -10.16
C LEU A 480 18.58 9.38 -10.25
N VAL A 481 19.61 9.52 -9.42
CA VAL A 481 20.43 10.75 -9.40
C VAL A 481 21.17 10.96 -10.72
N PRO A 482 21.91 9.98 -11.27
CA PRO A 482 22.53 10.15 -12.59
C PRO A 482 21.52 10.48 -13.70
N ALA A 483 20.40 9.79 -13.74
CA ALA A 483 19.35 10.03 -14.74
C ALA A 483 18.77 11.45 -14.62
N LEU A 484 18.51 11.91 -13.39
CA LEU A 484 18.01 13.25 -13.12
C LEU A 484 19.01 14.32 -13.57
N LEU A 485 20.30 14.17 -13.26
CA LEU A 485 21.33 15.14 -13.64
C LEU A 485 21.50 15.22 -15.16
N ILE A 486 21.47 14.09 -15.85
CA ILE A 486 21.48 14.05 -17.32
C ILE A 486 20.25 14.76 -17.86
N PHE A 487 19.06 14.43 -17.35
CA PHE A 487 17.80 15.02 -17.79
C PHE A 487 17.76 16.54 -17.58
N THR A 488 18.11 17.03 -16.39
CA THR A 488 18.09 18.48 -16.09
C THR A 488 19.13 19.25 -16.87
N THR A 489 20.29 18.65 -17.15
CA THR A 489 21.35 19.24 -18.01
C THR A 489 20.84 19.35 -19.45
N LEU A 490 20.25 18.30 -20.01
CA LEU A 490 19.67 18.30 -21.35
C LEU A 490 18.48 19.27 -21.45
N LEU A 491 17.66 19.36 -20.42
CA LEU A 491 16.56 20.32 -20.35
C LEU A 491 17.10 21.77 -20.37
N GLY A 492 18.11 22.05 -19.55
CA GLY A 492 18.78 23.35 -19.57
C GLY A 492 19.38 23.66 -20.94
N LEU A 493 20.11 22.70 -21.51
CA LEU A 493 20.70 22.83 -22.86
C LEU A 493 19.62 23.14 -23.92
N GLY A 494 18.52 22.37 -23.93
CA GLY A 494 17.39 22.56 -24.84
C GLY A 494 16.73 23.93 -24.68
N ALA A 495 16.50 24.37 -23.43
CA ALA A 495 15.99 25.71 -23.12
C ALA A 495 16.94 26.82 -23.64
N GLY A 496 18.24 26.59 -23.56
CA GLY A 496 19.28 27.55 -24.00
C GLY A 496 19.45 27.67 -25.51
N VAL A 497 19.01 26.71 -26.32
CA VAL A 497 19.21 26.70 -27.77
C VAL A 497 18.65 27.95 -28.44
N TYR A 498 17.42 28.35 -28.14
CA TYR A 498 16.78 29.49 -28.75
C TYR A 498 17.48 30.85 -28.40
N PRO A 499 17.73 31.17 -27.12
CA PRO A 499 18.50 32.36 -26.74
C PRO A 499 19.92 32.38 -27.34
N ALA A 500 20.62 31.25 -27.29
CA ALA A 500 21.98 31.13 -27.86
C ALA A 500 22.01 31.37 -29.38
N TYR A 501 21.03 30.81 -30.09
CA TYR A 501 20.88 31.06 -31.52
C TYR A 501 20.63 32.54 -31.81
N ARG A 502 19.75 33.20 -31.06
CA ARG A 502 19.46 34.63 -31.21
C ARG A 502 20.69 35.49 -30.92
N ALA A 503 21.46 35.17 -29.88
CA ALA A 503 22.72 35.83 -29.54
C ALA A 503 23.76 35.72 -30.66
N SER A 504 23.88 34.54 -31.27
CA SER A 504 24.86 34.27 -32.34
C SER A 504 24.59 35.03 -33.66
N ARG A 505 23.35 35.53 -33.84
CA ARG A 505 22.91 36.27 -35.03
C ARG A 505 22.75 37.78 -34.81
N LEU A 506 23.24 38.31 -33.71
CA LEU A 506 23.29 39.76 -33.49
C LEU A 506 24.19 40.42 -34.54
N ASP A 507 23.77 41.57 -35.06
CA ASP A 507 24.58 42.38 -35.95
C ASP A 507 25.64 43.12 -35.13
N PRO A 508 26.97 42.90 -35.37
CA PRO A 508 28.03 43.56 -34.62
C PRO A 508 27.97 45.10 -34.73
N VAL A 509 27.62 45.64 -35.90
CA VAL A 509 27.53 47.07 -36.13
C VAL A 509 26.40 47.69 -35.33
N ALA A 510 25.23 47.08 -35.38
CA ALA A 510 24.07 47.52 -34.59
C ALA A 510 24.28 47.34 -33.07
N ALA A 511 25.03 46.30 -32.65
CA ALA A 511 25.35 46.06 -31.25
C ALA A 511 26.33 47.07 -30.63
N LEU A 512 27.27 47.58 -31.43
CA LEU A 512 28.25 48.61 -31.02
C LEU A 512 27.72 50.04 -31.09
N ARG A 513 26.69 50.28 -31.92
CA ARG A 513 26.09 51.61 -32.11
C ARG A 513 24.95 51.93 -31.09
N TYR A 514 24.59 50.98 -30.27
CA TYR A 514 23.56 51.12 -29.25
C TYR A 514 24.16 51.79 -28.01
N GLU A 515 23.80 53.03 -27.76
CA GLU A 515 23.99 53.73 -26.49
C GLU A 515 22.97 53.26 -25.44
#